data_f01689d68cbfeaff71ba429c21929b67
#
_entry.id   f01689d68cbfeaff71ba429c21929b67
#
_cell.length_a   1.000
_cell.length_b   1.000
_cell.length_c   1.000
_cell.angle_alpha   90.00
_cell.angle_beta   90.00
_cell.angle_gamma   90.00
#
_symmetry.space_group_name_H-M   'P 1'
#
loop_
_entity.id
_entity.type
_entity.pdbx_description
1 polymer ?
#
loop_
_entity_poly.entity_id
_entity_poly.type
_entity_poly.pdbx_seq_one_letter_code
_entity_poly.pdbx_strand_id
1 'polypeptide(L)'
;MAAEAGQMELNAFEPVVFYNLFDSITTLTHAVDTLTANCILGITANEKRCRELLDASVGITTALCPYIGYKKAASLAKESLKTDIPVKTLVLKYGLLKENELDSILDPYAMTEARTRQTQAKAV
;
A
#
# COMPACT_ATOMS: atom_id res chain seq x y z
N MET A 1 -8.22 -34.98 -13.20
CA MET A 1 -8.33 -36.44 -13.50
C MET A 1 -9.63 -37.02 -12.96
N ALA A 2 -9.90 -37.14 -11.62
CA ALA A 2 -11.15 -37.75 -11.15
C ALA A 2 -12.41 -36.99 -11.63
N ALA A 3 -12.43 -35.68 -11.61
CA ALA A 3 -13.55 -34.87 -12.09
C ALA A 3 -13.79 -34.99 -13.61
N GLU A 4 -12.75 -35.28 -14.39
CA GLU A 4 -12.80 -35.42 -15.86
C GLU A 4 -13.22 -36.82 -16.30
N ALA A 5 -13.24 -37.79 -15.38
CA ALA A 5 -13.53 -39.19 -15.69
C ALA A 5 -15.02 -39.51 -15.68
N GLY A 6 -15.89 -38.52 -15.54
CA GLY A 6 -17.34 -38.68 -15.64
C GLY A 6 -17.80 -39.05 -17.05
N GLN A 7 -18.83 -39.89 -17.14
CA GLN A 7 -19.46 -40.30 -18.40
C GLN A 7 -20.97 -40.20 -18.25
N MET A 8 -21.67 -39.61 -19.23
CA MET A 8 -23.12 -39.54 -19.29
C MET A 8 -23.77 -39.06 -17.97
N GLU A 9 -23.49 -37.91 -17.49
CA GLU A 9 -24.08 -37.36 -16.25
C GLU A 9 -23.76 -38.14 -14.95
N LEU A 10 -22.88 -39.16 -15.02
CA LEU A 10 -22.45 -39.96 -13.86
C LEU A 10 -20.93 -39.91 -13.72
N ASN A 11 -20.45 -39.59 -12.54
CA ASN A 11 -19.04 -39.70 -12.19
C ASN A 11 -18.84 -40.65 -11.03
N ALA A 12 -18.41 -41.88 -11.33
CA ALA A 12 -18.13 -42.90 -10.32
C ALA A 12 -17.00 -42.50 -9.34
N PHE A 13 -16.18 -41.48 -9.69
CA PHE A 13 -15.10 -40.95 -8.86
C PHE A 13 -15.54 -39.78 -7.97
N GLU A 14 -16.82 -39.44 -7.97
CA GLU A 14 -17.34 -38.34 -7.11
C GLU A 14 -16.89 -38.44 -5.66
N PRO A 15 -16.90 -39.60 -4.97
CA PRO A 15 -16.38 -39.73 -3.62
C PRO A 15 -14.91 -39.30 -3.47
N VAL A 16 -14.08 -39.61 -4.46
CA VAL A 16 -12.67 -39.22 -4.49
C VAL A 16 -12.52 -37.69 -4.70
N VAL A 17 -13.39 -37.09 -5.51
CA VAL A 17 -13.43 -35.64 -5.70
C VAL A 17 -13.75 -34.95 -4.39
N PHE A 18 -14.79 -35.37 -3.70
CA PHE A 18 -15.19 -34.80 -2.39
C PHE A 18 -14.15 -35.06 -1.31
N TYR A 19 -13.56 -36.24 -1.24
CA TYR A 19 -12.48 -36.53 -0.30
C TYR A 19 -11.32 -35.51 -0.46
N ASN A 20 -10.81 -35.37 -1.69
CA ASN A 20 -9.73 -34.42 -1.95
C ASN A 20 -10.11 -32.96 -1.72
N LEU A 21 -11.38 -32.60 -1.99
CA LEU A 21 -11.89 -31.26 -1.73
C LEU A 21 -11.87 -30.96 -0.22
N PHE A 22 -12.43 -31.84 0.59
CA PHE A 22 -12.47 -31.66 2.05
C PHE A 22 -11.08 -31.72 2.69
N ASP A 23 -10.20 -32.60 2.21
CA ASP A 23 -8.82 -32.65 2.67
C ASP A 23 -8.07 -31.34 2.35
N SER A 24 -8.26 -30.80 1.14
CA SER A 24 -7.68 -29.50 0.73
C SER A 24 -8.21 -28.36 1.59
N ILE A 25 -9.51 -28.30 1.87
CA ILE A 25 -10.11 -27.28 2.74
C ILE A 25 -9.53 -27.37 4.14
N THR A 26 -9.45 -28.59 4.70
CA THR A 26 -8.90 -28.81 6.05
C THR A 26 -7.43 -28.39 6.13
N THR A 27 -6.63 -28.79 5.15
CA THR A 27 -5.21 -28.42 5.08
C THR A 27 -5.03 -26.92 4.98
N LEU A 28 -5.81 -26.24 4.12
CA LEU A 28 -5.77 -24.79 3.98
C LEU A 28 -6.19 -24.09 5.27
N THR A 29 -7.21 -24.55 5.95
CA THR A 29 -7.66 -24.02 7.23
C THR A 29 -6.53 -24.09 8.27
N HIS A 30 -5.89 -25.24 8.42
CA HIS A 30 -4.76 -25.39 9.35
C HIS A 30 -3.57 -24.51 8.97
N ALA A 31 -3.30 -24.32 7.68
CA ALA A 31 -2.23 -23.44 7.21
C ALA A 31 -2.52 -21.97 7.56
N VAL A 32 -3.77 -21.51 7.38
CA VAL A 32 -4.19 -20.14 7.73
C VAL A 32 -4.13 -19.94 9.24
N ASP A 33 -4.62 -20.86 10.03
CA ASP A 33 -4.58 -20.79 11.49
C ASP A 33 -3.14 -20.73 12.00
N THR A 34 -2.26 -21.58 11.46
CA THR A 34 -0.84 -21.60 11.80
C THR A 34 -0.15 -20.29 11.43
N LEU A 35 -0.40 -19.77 10.23
CA LEU A 35 0.12 -18.48 9.79
C LEU A 35 -0.37 -17.36 10.71
N THR A 36 -1.66 -17.35 11.01
CA THR A 36 -2.26 -16.32 11.88
C THR A 36 -1.65 -16.36 13.27
N ALA A 37 -1.62 -17.53 13.91
CA ALA A 37 -1.15 -17.66 15.29
C ALA A 37 0.36 -17.41 15.43
N ASN A 38 1.18 -17.90 14.50
CA ASN A 38 2.63 -17.87 14.65
C ASN A 38 3.32 -16.71 13.93
N CYS A 39 2.64 -16.06 12.97
CA CYS A 39 3.23 -14.98 12.20
C CYS A 39 2.48 -13.65 12.37
N ILE A 40 1.15 -13.65 12.20
CA ILE A 40 0.39 -12.41 12.12
C ILE A 40 0.17 -11.77 13.50
N LEU A 41 -0.27 -12.55 14.50
CA LEU A 41 -0.62 -12.02 15.82
C LEU A 41 0.57 -11.43 16.59
N GLY A 42 1.81 -11.78 16.21
CA GLY A 42 3.03 -11.25 16.83
C GLY A 42 3.64 -10.05 16.10
N ILE A 43 3.05 -9.57 15.00
CA ILE A 43 3.61 -8.46 14.24
C ILE A 43 3.47 -7.16 15.03
N THR A 44 4.61 -6.48 15.23
CA THR A 44 4.67 -5.12 15.78
C THR A 44 5.35 -4.19 14.78
N ALA A 45 4.81 -2.98 14.64
CA ALA A 45 5.40 -1.99 13.76
C ALA A 45 6.66 -1.36 14.38
N ASN A 46 7.74 -1.27 13.62
CA ASN A 46 8.87 -0.41 13.97
C ASN A 46 8.56 1.01 13.47
N GLU A 47 7.87 1.78 14.31
CA GLU A 47 7.37 3.12 13.96
C GLU A 47 8.48 4.06 13.47
N LYS A 48 9.65 4.04 14.14
CA LYS A 48 10.80 4.85 13.77
C LYS A 48 11.25 4.51 12.33
N ARG A 49 11.41 3.22 12.04
CA ARG A 49 11.84 2.77 10.72
C ARG A 49 10.81 3.06 9.63
N CYS A 50 9.53 2.88 9.94
CA CYS A 50 8.44 3.23 9.03
C CYS A 50 8.45 4.72 8.68
N ARG A 51 8.67 5.58 9.68
CA ARG A 51 8.76 7.03 9.48
C ARG A 51 9.96 7.41 8.63
N GLU A 52 11.14 6.87 8.92
CA GLU A 52 12.36 7.10 8.13
C GLU A 52 12.16 6.72 6.65
N LEU A 53 11.53 5.57 6.38
CA LEU A 53 11.25 5.11 5.02
C LEU A 53 10.25 6.01 4.30
N LEU A 54 9.23 6.50 5.00
CA LEU A 54 8.26 7.42 4.45
C LEU A 54 8.91 8.76 4.08
N ASP A 55 9.68 9.33 5.01
CA ASP A 55 10.34 10.64 4.84
C ASP A 55 11.40 10.60 3.72
N ALA A 56 12.05 9.45 3.50
CA ALA A 56 12.99 9.24 2.41
C ALA A 56 12.30 8.94 1.06
N SER A 57 11.00 8.63 1.07
CA SER A 57 10.27 8.25 -0.15
C SER A 57 9.99 9.47 -1.03
N VAL A 58 10.33 9.37 -2.32
CA VAL A 58 9.91 10.37 -3.32
C VAL A 58 8.42 10.27 -3.67
N GLY A 59 7.75 9.20 -3.28
CA GLY A 59 6.31 9.00 -3.50
C GLY A 59 5.43 10.07 -2.84
N ILE A 60 5.91 10.69 -1.75
CA ILE A 60 5.22 11.78 -1.05
C ILE A 60 5.02 13.03 -1.92
N THR A 61 5.80 13.20 -3.01
CA THR A 61 5.64 14.32 -3.94
C THR A 61 4.26 14.36 -4.59
N THR A 62 3.57 13.22 -4.70
CA THR A 62 2.21 13.16 -5.23
C THR A 62 1.23 13.97 -4.38
N ALA A 63 1.38 13.97 -3.05
CA ALA A 63 0.57 14.77 -2.15
C ALA A 63 0.78 16.28 -2.34
N LEU A 64 1.95 16.68 -2.83
CA LEU A 64 2.30 18.08 -3.08
C LEU A 64 1.77 18.61 -4.42
N CYS A 65 1.44 17.74 -5.38
CA CYS A 65 1.00 18.14 -6.71
C CYS A 65 -0.15 19.18 -6.73
N PRO A 66 -1.19 19.07 -5.88
CA PRO A 66 -2.27 20.04 -5.84
C PRO A 66 -1.85 21.45 -5.43
N TYR A 67 -0.74 21.57 -4.68
CA TYR A 67 -0.29 22.83 -4.07
C TYR A 67 0.82 23.51 -4.89
N ILE A 68 1.77 22.75 -5.42
CA ILE A 68 2.93 23.31 -6.15
C ILE A 68 2.90 23.00 -7.66
N GLY A 69 1.93 22.21 -8.10
CA GLY A 69 1.76 21.76 -9.48
C GLY A 69 2.67 20.59 -9.85
N TYR A 70 2.19 19.78 -10.81
CA TYR A 70 2.85 18.54 -11.23
C TYR A 70 4.30 18.72 -11.70
N LYS A 71 4.57 19.75 -12.51
CA LYS A 71 5.94 19.99 -13.07
C LYS A 71 6.97 20.24 -11.97
N LYS A 72 6.63 21.06 -10.97
CA LYS A 72 7.52 21.35 -9.84
C LYS A 72 7.70 20.12 -8.96
N ALA A 73 6.62 19.40 -8.64
CA ALA A 73 6.67 18.16 -7.86
C ALA A 73 7.56 17.10 -8.55
N ALA A 74 7.43 16.93 -9.86
CA ALA A 74 8.27 16.01 -10.64
C ALA A 74 9.76 16.42 -10.66
N SER A 75 10.06 17.74 -10.72
CA SER A 75 11.44 18.23 -10.63
C SER A 75 12.06 17.95 -9.27
N LEU A 76 11.30 18.18 -8.19
CA LEU A 76 11.74 17.89 -6.82
C LEU A 76 12.00 16.39 -6.61
N ALA A 77 11.13 15.53 -7.12
CA ALA A 77 11.35 14.08 -7.06
C ALA A 77 12.64 13.66 -7.77
N LYS A 78 12.89 14.18 -8.97
CA LYS A 78 14.13 13.90 -9.71
C LYS A 78 15.38 14.43 -9.01
N GLU A 79 15.30 15.59 -8.38
CA GLU A 79 16.39 16.17 -7.63
C GLU A 79 16.67 15.36 -6.36
N SER A 80 15.63 15.00 -5.61
CA SER A 80 15.74 14.14 -4.42
C SER A 80 16.43 12.81 -4.74
N LEU A 81 16.04 12.14 -5.83
CA LEU A 81 16.68 10.90 -6.28
C LEU A 81 18.16 11.07 -6.69
N LYS A 82 18.55 12.26 -7.17
CA LYS A 82 19.95 12.51 -7.57
C LYS A 82 20.85 12.92 -6.42
N THR A 83 20.29 13.60 -5.44
CA THR A 83 21.06 14.24 -4.37
C THR A 83 20.93 13.53 -3.02
N ASP A 84 20.05 12.51 -2.92
CA ASP A 84 19.67 11.83 -1.68
C ASP A 84 19.11 12.79 -0.60
N ILE A 85 18.69 14.00 -1.00
CA ILE A 85 18.08 14.97 -0.09
C ILE A 85 16.58 14.71 -0.04
N PRO A 86 15.97 14.53 1.16
CA PRO A 86 14.54 14.33 1.31
C PRO A 86 13.71 15.43 0.65
N VAL A 87 12.59 15.06 0.02
CA VAL A 87 11.68 15.98 -0.67
C VAL A 87 11.23 17.13 0.26
N LYS A 88 10.92 16.83 1.52
CA LYS A 88 10.54 17.83 2.53
C LYS A 88 11.59 18.93 2.65
N THR A 89 12.86 18.57 2.73
CA THR A 89 13.99 19.51 2.82
C THR A 89 14.10 20.37 1.57
N LEU A 90 13.91 19.80 0.38
CA LEU A 90 13.95 20.55 -0.88
C LEU A 90 12.81 21.55 -0.99
N VAL A 91 11.59 21.18 -0.58
CA VAL A 91 10.42 22.08 -0.57
C VAL A 91 10.66 23.29 0.32
N LEU A 92 11.22 23.10 1.50
CA LEU A 92 11.58 24.19 2.44
C LEU A 92 12.72 25.03 1.89
N LYS A 93 13.76 24.41 1.33
CA LYS A 93 14.91 25.10 0.72
C LYS A 93 14.50 26.04 -0.41
N TYR A 94 13.53 25.62 -1.23
CA TYR A 94 13.01 26.45 -2.33
C TYR A 94 11.87 27.39 -1.90
N GLY A 95 11.46 27.39 -0.64
CA GLY A 95 10.41 28.27 -0.13
C GLY A 95 9.04 28.05 -0.78
N LEU A 96 8.76 26.83 -1.24
CA LEU A 96 7.54 26.52 -1.99
C LEU A 96 6.32 26.44 -1.08
N LEU A 97 6.50 25.99 0.16
CA LEU A 97 5.48 25.89 1.19
C LEU A 97 6.08 26.20 2.55
N LYS A 98 5.25 26.64 3.50
CA LYS A 98 5.66 26.82 4.89
C LYS A 98 5.73 25.47 5.61
N GLU A 99 6.56 25.38 6.65
CA GLU A 99 6.77 24.13 7.39
C GLU A 99 5.46 23.56 7.95
N ASN A 100 4.62 24.38 8.58
CA ASN A 100 3.33 23.94 9.13
C ASN A 100 2.36 23.42 8.06
N GLU A 101 2.35 24.04 6.87
CA GLU A 101 1.53 23.58 5.73
C GLU A 101 2.05 22.26 5.20
N LEU A 102 3.36 22.14 5.09
CA LEU A 102 4.03 20.94 4.60
C LEU A 102 3.78 19.74 5.52
N ASP A 103 3.87 19.93 6.83
CA ASP A 103 3.61 18.89 7.81
C ASP A 103 2.15 18.41 7.76
N SER A 104 1.20 19.32 7.57
CA SER A 104 -0.21 18.97 7.41
C SER A 104 -0.49 18.20 6.11
N ILE A 105 0.20 18.57 5.01
CA ILE A 105 0.02 17.91 3.71
C ILE A 105 0.66 16.52 3.68
N LEU A 106 1.81 16.36 4.35
CA LEU A 106 2.58 15.13 4.40
C LEU A 106 2.24 14.25 5.62
N ASP A 107 1.19 14.59 6.36
CA ASP A 107 0.67 13.72 7.40
C ASP A 107 0.16 12.40 6.79
N PRO A 108 0.66 11.22 7.23
CA PRO A 108 0.29 9.93 6.67
C PRO A 108 -1.21 9.66 6.69
N TYR A 109 -1.91 10.07 7.74
CA TYR A 109 -3.36 9.90 7.85
C TYR A 109 -4.09 10.80 6.85
N ALA A 110 -3.72 12.07 6.75
CA ALA A 110 -4.29 12.99 5.78
C ALA A 110 -4.05 12.55 4.31
N MET A 111 -2.92 11.91 4.03
CA MET A 111 -2.62 11.37 2.70
C MET A 111 -3.46 10.13 2.34
N THR A 112 -3.94 9.36 3.32
CA THR A 112 -4.74 8.14 3.10
C THR A 112 -6.24 8.39 3.13
N GLU A 113 -6.69 9.56 3.60
CA GLU A 113 -8.10 9.92 3.56
C GLU A 113 -8.60 10.19 2.14
N ALA A 114 -9.83 9.73 1.84
CA ALA A 114 -10.48 9.99 0.57
C ALA A 114 -10.76 11.50 0.43
N ARG A 115 -10.02 12.19 -0.44
CA ARG A 115 -10.25 13.62 -0.72
C ARG A 115 -11.57 13.78 -1.47
N THR A 116 -12.54 14.42 -0.85
CA THR A 116 -13.78 14.83 -1.52
C THR A 116 -13.44 15.89 -2.57
N ARG A 117 -14.08 15.85 -3.76
CA ARG A 117 -13.83 16.75 -4.90
C ARG A 117 -13.85 18.25 -4.54
N GLN A 118 -14.50 18.64 -3.45
CA GLN A 118 -14.56 20.03 -2.97
C GLN A 118 -13.23 20.60 -2.43
N THR A 119 -12.31 19.74 -2.00
CA THR A 119 -11.00 20.19 -1.49
C THR A 119 -10.03 20.51 -2.64
N GLN A 120 -10.28 19.97 -3.83
CA GLN A 120 -9.45 20.21 -5.02
C GLN A 120 -9.74 21.58 -5.70
N ALA A 121 -10.92 22.15 -5.49
CA ALA A 121 -11.32 23.43 -6.11
C ALA A 121 -10.74 24.68 -5.43
N LYS A 122 -10.13 24.56 -4.25
CA LYS A 122 -9.50 25.68 -3.52
C LYS A 122 -7.98 25.81 -3.76
N ALA A 123 -7.39 24.95 -4.60
CA ALA A 123 -5.96 24.87 -4.84
C ALA A 123 -5.54 25.29 -6.27
N VAL A 124 -6.40 26.06 -6.98
CA VAL A 124 -6.12 26.65 -8.30
C VAL A 124 -6.09 28.16 -8.19
#